data_01fb3933e693a96e60fe4623537b1e70
#
_entry.id   01fb3933e693a96e60fe4623537b1e70
#
_cell.length_a   1.000
_cell.length_b   1.000
_cell.length_c   1.000
_cell.angle_alpha   90.00
_cell.angle_beta   90.00
_cell.angle_gamma   90.00
#
_symmetry.space_group_name_H-M   'P 1'
#
loop_
_entity.id
_entity.type
_entity.pdbx_description
1 polymer ?
#
loop_
_entity_poly.entity_id
_entity_poly.type
_entity_poly.pdbx_seq_one_letter_code
_entity_poly.pdbx_strand_id
1 'polypeptide(L)'
;MVIGKIEITPKEIILNGECLTLTATGIDMLHEAYRQYINDYPKFFKMDGLCKLGFIASELLLSHLDEERFTPRDDRAVVLFNHSGSLEADLHYQSTISDPDNFFPSPSVFVYTLPNIITGEIAIRNKYHGETSFYVMDNRNEQTIRQIVDTALAADGTDSVLTGWVDFVDGNHYSARIELLQNNK
;
A
#
# COMPACT_ATOMS: atom_id res chain seq x y z
N MET A 1 -6.73 -18.25 -5.99
CA MET A 1 -5.34 -18.57 -6.42
C MET A 1 -4.49 -17.29 -6.40
N VAL A 2 -3.23 -17.35 -5.93
CA VAL A 2 -2.29 -16.21 -6.04
C VAL A 2 -1.84 -16.10 -7.49
N ILE A 3 -2.03 -14.95 -8.12
CA ILE A 3 -1.62 -14.68 -9.51
C ILE A 3 -0.39 -13.77 -9.62
N GLY A 4 0.00 -13.14 -8.53
CA GLY A 4 1.24 -12.38 -8.45
C GLY A 4 1.53 -11.97 -7.02
N LYS A 5 2.80 -11.72 -6.72
CA LYS A 5 3.27 -11.26 -5.39
C LYS A 5 4.45 -10.31 -5.49
N ILE A 6 4.54 -9.41 -4.53
CA ILE A 6 5.69 -8.52 -4.36
C ILE A 6 6.10 -8.44 -2.89
N GLU A 7 7.39 -8.39 -2.66
CA GLU A 7 7.98 -8.18 -1.34
C GLU A 7 8.94 -6.99 -1.42
N ILE A 8 8.82 -6.07 -0.46
CA ILE A 8 9.64 -4.86 -0.37
C ILE A 8 10.21 -4.75 1.03
N THR A 9 11.51 -4.58 1.11
CA THR A 9 12.25 -4.22 2.33
C THR A 9 13.06 -2.93 2.07
N PRO A 10 13.70 -2.29 3.05
CA PRO A 10 14.56 -1.14 2.79
C PRO A 10 15.80 -1.43 1.94
N LYS A 11 16.04 -2.69 1.57
CA LYS A 11 17.24 -3.12 0.84
C LYS A 11 16.95 -3.64 -0.56
N GLU A 12 15.73 -4.13 -0.80
CA GLU A 12 15.41 -4.82 -2.05
C GLU A 12 13.90 -4.83 -2.33
N ILE A 13 13.56 -4.96 -3.59
CA ILE A 13 12.21 -5.21 -4.10
C ILE A 13 12.26 -6.52 -4.88
N ILE A 14 11.45 -7.49 -4.46
CA ILE A 14 11.32 -8.80 -5.11
C ILE A 14 9.92 -8.92 -5.70
N LEU A 15 9.82 -8.99 -7.02
CA LEU A 15 8.58 -9.12 -7.77
C LEU A 15 8.50 -10.51 -8.41
N ASN A 16 7.51 -11.30 -8.01
CA ASN A 16 7.32 -12.69 -8.48
C ASN A 16 8.57 -13.58 -8.34
N GLY A 17 9.43 -13.29 -7.36
CA GLY A 17 10.68 -14.02 -7.09
C GLY A 17 11.91 -13.42 -7.78
N GLU A 18 11.77 -12.38 -8.58
CA GLU A 18 12.88 -11.67 -9.23
C GLU A 18 13.20 -10.36 -8.49
N CYS A 19 14.47 -10.14 -8.16
CA CYS A 19 14.92 -8.92 -7.51
C CYS A 19 15.07 -7.80 -8.55
N LEU A 20 14.44 -6.65 -8.30
CA LEU A 20 14.58 -5.48 -9.17
C LEU A 20 15.96 -4.83 -8.99
N THR A 21 16.53 -4.34 -10.08
CA THR A 21 17.83 -3.65 -10.05
C THR A 21 17.65 -2.21 -9.61
N LEU A 22 17.98 -1.95 -8.34
CA LEU A 22 17.97 -0.63 -7.71
C LEU A 22 19.31 -0.40 -7.00
N THR A 23 19.71 0.85 -6.86
CA THR A 23 20.99 1.24 -6.25
C THR A 23 20.81 1.90 -4.89
N ALA A 24 19.70 2.58 -4.67
CA ALA A 24 19.36 3.22 -3.41
C ALA A 24 18.84 2.22 -2.37
N THR A 25 18.80 2.64 -1.13
CA THR A 25 18.24 1.90 0.01
C THR A 25 17.31 2.81 0.82
N GLY A 26 16.53 2.23 1.73
CA GLY A 26 15.60 2.99 2.54
C GLY A 26 14.53 3.70 1.70
N ILE A 27 14.09 4.86 2.15
CA ILE A 27 13.03 5.62 1.45
C ILE A 27 13.46 6.07 0.04
N ASP A 28 14.75 6.27 -0.19
CA ASP A 28 15.26 6.66 -1.51
C ASP A 28 15.11 5.55 -2.54
N MET A 29 15.10 4.28 -2.10
CA MET A 29 14.80 3.15 -2.98
C MET A 29 13.37 3.22 -3.52
N LEU A 30 12.38 3.63 -2.71
CA LEU A 30 11.01 3.82 -3.18
C LEU A 30 10.93 4.97 -4.20
N HIS A 31 11.70 6.04 -4.00
CA HIS A 31 11.79 7.15 -4.95
C HIS A 31 12.48 6.73 -6.26
N GLU A 32 13.55 5.92 -6.19
CA GLU A 32 14.22 5.35 -7.37
C GLU A 32 13.29 4.43 -8.14
N ALA A 33 12.61 3.50 -7.44
CA ALA A 33 11.64 2.59 -8.05
C ALA A 33 10.50 3.35 -8.75
N TYR A 34 9.98 4.41 -8.11
CA TYR A 34 8.98 5.27 -8.74
C TYR A 34 9.50 5.88 -10.05
N ARG A 35 10.67 6.51 -10.03
CA ARG A 35 11.24 7.19 -11.21
C ARG A 35 11.57 6.22 -12.35
N GLN A 36 12.03 5.02 -12.00
CA GLN A 36 12.49 4.04 -12.99
C GLN A 36 11.34 3.26 -13.64
N TYR A 37 10.30 2.91 -12.87
CA TYR A 37 9.28 1.97 -13.32
C TYR A 37 7.88 2.56 -13.48
N ILE A 38 7.60 3.74 -12.89
CA ILE A 38 6.23 4.30 -12.87
C ILE A 38 6.20 5.68 -13.52
N ASN A 39 6.73 6.69 -12.86
CA ASN A 39 7.01 8.07 -13.30
C ASN A 39 5.83 8.86 -13.94
N ASP A 40 4.59 8.46 -13.70
CA ASP A 40 3.39 9.07 -14.31
C ASP A 40 2.33 9.48 -13.27
N TYR A 41 2.69 9.53 -11.98
CA TYR A 41 1.80 9.89 -10.88
C TYR A 41 2.44 10.88 -9.89
N PRO A 42 2.56 12.18 -10.22
CA PRO A 42 3.28 13.17 -9.39
C PRO A 42 2.77 13.31 -7.96
N LYS A 43 1.52 12.91 -7.68
CA LYS A 43 0.95 12.88 -6.32
C LYS A 43 1.76 11.99 -5.37
N PHE A 44 2.48 10.99 -5.89
CA PHE A 44 3.38 10.12 -5.13
C PHE A 44 4.30 10.89 -4.18
N PHE A 45 4.88 12.00 -4.64
CA PHE A 45 5.80 12.80 -3.82
C PHE A 45 5.13 13.53 -2.64
N LYS A 46 3.79 13.63 -2.63
CA LYS A 46 3.02 14.23 -1.55
C LYS A 46 2.50 13.21 -0.53
N MET A 47 2.62 11.92 -0.82
CA MET A 47 2.20 10.84 0.06
C MET A 47 3.13 10.73 1.27
N ASP A 48 2.60 10.22 2.40
CA ASP A 48 3.39 9.73 3.53
C ASP A 48 4.15 8.44 3.20
N GLY A 49 4.94 7.94 4.14
CA GLY A 49 5.76 6.74 3.94
C GLY A 49 4.94 5.48 3.70
N LEU A 50 3.85 5.28 4.46
CA LEU A 50 2.96 4.12 4.32
C LEU A 50 2.30 4.09 2.94
N CYS A 51 1.73 5.23 2.52
CA CYS A 51 1.10 5.33 1.19
C CYS A 51 2.11 5.17 0.05
N LYS A 52 3.33 5.73 0.16
CA LYS A 52 4.40 5.51 -0.83
C LYS A 52 4.74 4.03 -0.97
N LEU A 53 4.91 3.33 0.16
CA LEU A 53 5.26 1.92 0.18
C LEU A 53 4.18 1.06 -0.50
N GLY A 54 2.91 1.23 -0.09
CA GLY A 54 1.80 0.49 -0.68
C GLY A 54 1.54 0.84 -2.13
N PHE A 55 1.72 2.12 -2.51
CA PHE A 55 1.60 2.57 -3.89
C PHE A 55 2.66 1.89 -4.78
N ILE A 56 3.94 1.92 -4.40
CA ILE A 56 5.01 1.25 -5.16
C ILE A 56 4.73 -0.24 -5.27
N ALA A 57 4.38 -0.89 -4.16
CA ALA A 57 4.10 -2.32 -4.17
C ALA A 57 2.95 -2.69 -5.11
N SER A 58 1.83 -1.95 -5.04
CA SER A 58 0.67 -2.20 -5.91
C SER A 58 0.96 -1.88 -7.37
N GLU A 59 1.62 -0.76 -7.68
CA GLU A 59 1.94 -0.37 -9.05
C GLU A 59 2.86 -1.39 -9.74
N LEU A 60 3.94 -1.78 -9.08
CA LEU A 60 4.89 -2.76 -9.64
C LEU A 60 4.24 -4.13 -9.84
N LEU A 61 3.45 -4.59 -8.85
CA LEU A 61 2.75 -5.86 -8.98
C LEU A 61 1.75 -5.85 -10.14
N LEU A 62 0.88 -4.84 -10.19
CA LEU A 62 -0.19 -4.76 -11.18
C LEU A 62 0.34 -4.48 -12.60
N SER A 63 1.46 -3.77 -12.74
CA SER A 63 2.09 -3.54 -14.06
C SER A 63 2.69 -4.80 -14.67
N HIS A 64 2.92 -5.84 -13.86
CA HIS A 64 3.50 -7.12 -14.29
C HIS A 64 2.45 -8.16 -14.66
N LEU A 65 1.18 -7.83 -14.47
CA LEU A 65 0.06 -8.69 -14.83
C LEU A 65 -0.41 -8.33 -16.24
N ASP A 66 -0.76 -9.34 -17.02
CA ASP A 66 -1.32 -9.16 -18.38
C ASP A 66 -2.82 -8.81 -18.28
N GLU A 67 -3.10 -7.60 -17.81
CA GLU A 67 -4.47 -7.08 -17.71
C GLU A 67 -4.56 -5.60 -18.09
N GLU A 68 -5.73 -5.18 -18.56
CA GLU A 68 -6.00 -3.78 -18.86
C GLU A 68 -6.05 -2.96 -17.57
N ARG A 69 -5.12 -2.00 -17.43
CA ARG A 69 -5.03 -1.12 -16.26
C ARG A 69 -5.81 0.18 -16.46
N PHE A 70 -6.16 0.82 -15.35
CA PHE A 70 -6.81 2.13 -15.30
C PHE A 70 -8.21 2.18 -15.92
N THR A 71 -8.85 1.02 -16.06
CA THR A 71 -10.28 0.90 -16.39
C THR A 71 -11.10 0.72 -15.10
N PRO A 72 -12.32 1.27 -15.04
CA PRO A 72 -13.19 1.07 -13.88
C PRO A 72 -13.45 -0.41 -13.61
N ARG A 73 -13.27 -0.84 -12.34
CA ARG A 73 -13.56 -2.22 -11.89
C ARG A 73 -14.29 -2.18 -10.56
N ASP A 74 -15.42 -2.87 -10.50
CA ASP A 74 -16.24 -3.05 -9.29
C ASP A 74 -15.93 -4.39 -8.59
N ASP A 75 -15.21 -5.28 -9.26
CA ASP A 75 -14.98 -6.69 -8.92
C ASP A 75 -13.65 -6.96 -8.22
N ARG A 76 -12.86 -5.91 -7.92
CA ARG A 76 -11.60 -6.01 -7.18
C ARG A 76 -11.67 -5.31 -5.85
N ALA A 77 -11.45 -6.07 -4.77
CA ALA A 77 -11.28 -5.53 -3.43
C ALA A 77 -9.80 -5.22 -3.13
N VAL A 78 -9.55 -4.25 -2.22
CA VAL A 78 -8.24 -3.92 -1.66
C VAL A 78 -8.30 -4.09 -0.15
N VAL A 79 -7.62 -5.09 0.39
CA VAL A 79 -7.64 -5.44 1.82
C VAL A 79 -6.22 -5.50 2.36
N LEU A 80 -5.81 -4.48 3.14
CA LEU A 80 -4.45 -4.36 3.65
C LEU A 80 -4.41 -4.44 5.16
N PHE A 81 -3.25 -4.83 5.67
CA PHE A 81 -2.99 -5.05 7.09
C PHE A 81 -1.66 -4.42 7.49
N ASN A 82 -1.56 -3.94 8.75
CA ASN A 82 -0.29 -3.60 9.37
C ASN A 82 -0.36 -3.69 10.90
N HIS A 83 0.76 -3.31 11.55
CA HIS A 83 0.85 -3.20 13.00
C HIS A 83 0.90 -1.73 13.45
N SER A 84 1.68 -0.90 12.77
CA SER A 84 1.99 0.46 13.23
C SER A 84 0.89 1.50 12.93
N GLY A 85 -0.19 1.12 12.23
CA GLY A 85 -1.17 2.11 11.78
C GLY A 85 -0.52 3.13 10.84
N SER A 86 -0.74 4.41 11.12
CA SER A 86 -0.15 5.57 10.45
C SER A 86 0.85 6.32 11.35
N LEU A 87 1.56 5.60 12.22
CA LEU A 87 2.37 6.19 13.30
C LEU A 87 3.36 7.28 12.81
N GLU A 88 4.02 7.09 11.68
CA GLU A 88 4.94 8.09 11.11
C GLU A 88 4.20 9.39 10.76
N ALA A 89 3.04 9.28 10.11
CA ALA A 89 2.20 10.42 9.76
C ALA A 89 1.60 11.09 11.00
N ASP A 90 1.23 10.31 12.03
CA ASP A 90 0.72 10.82 13.31
C ASP A 90 1.79 11.66 14.01
N LEU A 91 3.03 11.17 14.10
CA LEU A 91 4.16 11.89 14.69
C LEU A 91 4.49 13.16 13.90
N HIS A 92 4.43 13.09 12.57
CA HIS A 92 4.63 14.26 11.71
C HIS A 92 3.52 15.29 11.96
N TYR A 93 2.25 14.89 11.96
CA TYR A 93 1.15 15.80 12.24
C TYR A 93 1.24 16.39 13.65
N GLN A 94 1.55 15.58 14.68
CA GLN A 94 1.75 16.03 16.03
C GLN A 94 2.79 17.15 16.12
N SER A 95 3.88 17.06 15.35
CA SER A 95 4.91 18.09 15.32
C SER A 95 4.41 19.46 14.83
N THR A 96 3.36 19.49 14.01
CA THR A 96 2.77 20.73 13.48
C THR A 96 1.88 21.48 14.47
N ILE A 97 1.53 20.81 15.60
CA ILE A 97 0.60 21.35 16.61
C ILE A 97 1.19 21.37 18.03
N SER A 98 2.45 20.93 18.21
CA SER A 98 3.05 20.79 19.56
C SER A 98 3.59 22.10 20.12
N ASP A 99 3.88 23.09 19.28
CA ASP A 99 4.38 24.38 19.71
C ASP A 99 3.23 25.38 19.86
N PRO A 100 2.94 25.87 21.10
CA PRO A 100 1.86 26.85 21.35
C PRO A 100 2.06 28.17 20.63
N ASP A 101 3.32 28.56 20.37
CA ASP A 101 3.68 29.82 19.71
C ASP A 101 3.74 29.69 18.18
N ASN A 102 3.69 28.43 17.67
CA ASN A 102 3.76 28.12 16.25
C ASN A 102 2.78 26.97 15.90
N PHE A 103 1.50 27.21 16.15
CA PHE A 103 0.42 26.24 15.95
C PHE A 103 -0.19 26.40 14.56
N PHE A 104 0.25 25.57 13.60
CA PHE A 104 -0.27 25.55 12.24
C PHE A 104 -0.65 24.14 11.81
N PRO A 105 -1.84 23.63 12.22
CA PRO A 105 -2.29 22.31 11.79
C PRO A 105 -2.40 22.23 10.27
N SER A 106 -1.72 21.25 9.69
CA SER A 106 -1.70 21.02 8.24
C SER A 106 -2.79 20.03 7.82
N PRO A 107 -3.86 20.45 7.12
CA PRO A 107 -4.89 19.53 6.65
C PRO A 107 -4.34 18.45 5.70
N SER A 108 -3.32 18.77 4.90
CA SER A 108 -2.70 17.82 3.98
C SER A 108 -1.88 16.75 4.70
N VAL A 109 -1.27 17.06 5.84
CA VAL A 109 -0.59 16.05 6.68
C VAL A 109 -1.62 15.25 7.45
N PHE A 110 -2.67 15.90 7.97
CA PHE A 110 -3.74 15.23 8.73
C PHE A 110 -4.41 14.09 7.95
N VAL A 111 -4.62 14.24 6.65
CA VAL A 111 -5.24 13.19 5.82
C VAL A 111 -4.49 11.87 5.96
N TYR A 112 -3.16 11.89 6.01
CA TYR A 112 -2.34 10.68 6.08
C TYR A 112 -2.24 10.06 7.49
N THR A 113 -2.81 10.69 8.52
CA THR A 113 -2.99 10.06 9.84
C THR A 113 -4.08 8.98 9.86
N LEU A 114 -4.79 8.80 8.76
CA LEU A 114 -5.78 7.76 8.58
C LEU A 114 -5.15 6.60 7.79
N PRO A 115 -4.87 5.45 8.40
CA PRO A 115 -4.11 4.38 7.74
C PRO A 115 -4.80 3.79 6.50
N ASN A 116 -6.13 3.90 6.40
CA ASN A 116 -6.87 3.46 5.22
C ASN A 116 -6.70 4.34 3.96
N ILE A 117 -6.02 5.49 4.07
CA ILE A 117 -5.74 6.34 2.90
C ILE A 117 -4.92 5.59 1.84
N ILE A 118 -4.04 4.69 2.26
CA ILE A 118 -3.29 3.82 1.32
C ILE A 118 -4.22 3.01 0.39
N THR A 119 -5.29 2.41 0.92
CA THR A 119 -6.24 1.63 0.10
C THR A 119 -7.00 2.54 -0.85
N GLY A 120 -7.35 3.75 -0.40
CA GLY A 120 -7.96 4.78 -1.23
C GLY A 120 -7.05 5.27 -2.36
N GLU A 121 -5.75 5.51 -2.09
CA GLU A 121 -4.78 5.91 -3.11
C GLU A 121 -4.62 4.83 -4.19
N ILE A 122 -4.55 3.56 -3.80
CA ILE A 122 -4.49 2.42 -4.72
C ILE A 122 -5.78 2.32 -5.56
N ALA A 123 -6.94 2.45 -4.91
CA ALA A 123 -8.24 2.38 -5.58
C ALA A 123 -8.44 3.52 -6.57
N ILE A 124 -8.14 4.76 -6.18
CA ILE A 124 -8.22 5.94 -7.06
C ILE A 124 -7.30 5.79 -8.26
N ARG A 125 -6.04 5.39 -8.05
CA ARG A 125 -5.06 5.20 -9.12
C ARG A 125 -5.53 4.21 -10.16
N ASN A 126 -6.10 3.08 -9.73
CA ASN A 126 -6.47 1.97 -10.60
C ASN A 126 -7.97 1.97 -10.98
N LYS A 127 -8.75 2.96 -10.52
CA LYS A 127 -10.21 3.05 -10.73
C LYS A 127 -10.96 1.83 -10.19
N TYR A 128 -10.56 1.32 -9.02
CA TYR A 128 -11.27 0.26 -8.33
C TYR A 128 -12.41 0.85 -7.51
N HIS A 129 -13.60 0.32 -7.65
CA HIS A 129 -14.81 0.73 -6.93
C HIS A 129 -15.31 -0.38 -5.98
N GLY A 130 -14.62 -1.52 -5.95
CA GLY A 130 -14.90 -2.61 -5.02
C GLY A 130 -14.57 -2.24 -3.57
N GLU A 131 -14.71 -3.20 -2.66
CA GLU A 131 -14.41 -3.00 -1.24
C GLU A 131 -12.97 -2.53 -1.00
N THR A 132 -12.79 -1.56 -0.09
CA THR A 132 -11.48 -1.19 0.43
C THR A 132 -11.49 -1.26 1.94
N SER A 133 -10.59 -2.07 2.52
CA SER A 133 -10.48 -2.28 3.96
C SER A 133 -9.04 -2.22 4.42
N PHE A 134 -8.80 -1.63 5.60
CA PHE A 134 -7.49 -1.58 6.24
C PHE A 134 -7.61 -2.03 7.70
N TYR A 135 -6.76 -2.97 8.12
CA TYR A 135 -6.79 -3.54 9.45
C TYR A 135 -5.46 -3.29 10.18
N VAL A 136 -5.53 -2.64 11.34
CA VAL A 136 -4.39 -2.52 12.26
C VAL A 136 -4.49 -3.66 13.26
N MET A 137 -3.42 -4.44 13.41
CA MET A 137 -3.37 -5.66 14.21
C MET A 137 -2.20 -5.62 15.18
N ASP A 138 -2.38 -6.10 16.41
CA ASP A 138 -1.30 -6.17 17.42
C ASP A 138 -0.11 -7.02 16.95
N ASN A 139 -0.40 -8.05 16.15
CA ASN A 139 0.63 -8.89 15.53
C ASN A 139 0.08 -9.51 14.24
N ARG A 140 0.99 -9.92 13.37
CA ARG A 140 0.65 -10.59 12.13
C ARG A 140 0.15 -12.01 12.41
N ASN A 141 -1.17 -12.20 12.33
CA ASN A 141 -1.84 -13.49 12.49
C ASN A 141 -2.33 -13.98 11.12
N GLU A 142 -1.61 -14.92 10.53
CA GLU A 142 -1.89 -15.44 9.18
C GLU A 142 -3.29 -16.11 9.10
N GLN A 143 -3.77 -16.75 10.16
CA GLN A 143 -5.10 -17.38 10.16
C GLN A 143 -6.20 -16.31 10.09
N THR A 144 -6.10 -15.27 10.90
CA THR A 144 -7.08 -14.16 10.90
C THR A 144 -7.04 -13.41 9.57
N ILE A 145 -5.82 -13.09 9.06
CA ILE A 145 -5.65 -12.44 7.76
C ILE A 145 -6.34 -13.26 6.67
N ARG A 146 -6.08 -14.57 6.63
CA ARG A 146 -6.67 -15.47 5.64
C ARG A 146 -8.20 -15.50 5.72
N GLN A 147 -8.78 -15.58 6.92
CA GLN A 147 -10.22 -15.54 7.10
C GLN A 147 -10.86 -14.26 6.57
N ILE A 148 -10.26 -13.11 6.83
CA ILE A 148 -10.73 -11.80 6.34
C ILE A 148 -10.67 -11.77 4.82
N VAL A 149 -9.53 -12.16 4.24
CA VAL A 149 -9.30 -12.15 2.79
C VAL A 149 -10.23 -13.14 2.07
N ASP A 150 -10.40 -14.36 2.62
CA ASP A 150 -11.32 -15.37 2.07
C ASP A 150 -12.77 -14.86 2.11
N THR A 151 -13.15 -14.11 3.16
CA THR A 151 -14.48 -13.48 3.26
C THR A 151 -14.67 -12.42 2.18
N ALA A 152 -13.69 -11.54 1.97
CA ALA A 152 -13.75 -10.52 0.92
C ALA A 152 -13.80 -11.16 -0.48
N LEU A 153 -13.03 -12.23 -0.70
CA LEU A 153 -13.00 -12.95 -1.99
C LEU A 153 -14.31 -13.73 -2.25
N ALA A 154 -15.01 -14.16 -1.19
CA ALA A 154 -16.30 -14.86 -1.29
C ALA A 154 -17.50 -13.91 -1.45
N ALA A 155 -17.31 -12.60 -1.30
CA ALA A 155 -18.38 -11.62 -1.45
C ALA A 155 -18.93 -11.62 -2.88
N ASP A 156 -20.24 -11.40 -3.02
CA ASP A 156 -20.91 -11.34 -4.31
C ASP A 156 -20.32 -10.19 -5.15
N GLY A 157 -19.95 -10.50 -6.39
CA GLY A 157 -19.36 -9.55 -7.33
C GLY A 157 -17.86 -9.36 -7.17
N THR A 158 -17.17 -10.00 -6.21
CA THR A 158 -15.71 -9.94 -6.07
C THR A 158 -15.04 -11.09 -6.83
N ASP A 159 -14.22 -10.74 -7.82
CA ASP A 159 -13.43 -11.68 -8.60
C ASP A 159 -11.96 -11.74 -8.15
N SER A 160 -11.47 -10.68 -7.53
CA SER A 160 -10.07 -10.61 -7.07
C SER A 160 -9.90 -9.73 -5.84
N VAL A 161 -8.86 -10.02 -5.04
CA VAL A 161 -8.48 -9.23 -3.86
C VAL A 161 -7.00 -8.91 -3.92
N LEU A 162 -6.67 -7.62 -3.96
CA LEU A 162 -5.31 -7.14 -3.71
C LEU A 162 -5.12 -7.03 -2.19
N THR A 163 -4.23 -7.86 -1.65
CA THR A 163 -4.09 -7.97 -0.20
C THR A 163 -2.65 -8.09 0.25
N GLY A 164 -2.39 -7.76 1.50
CA GLY A 164 -1.07 -7.97 2.07
C GLY A 164 -0.80 -7.17 3.34
N TRP A 165 0.38 -7.44 3.89
CA TRP A 165 0.93 -6.72 5.03
C TRP A 165 1.79 -5.57 4.53
N VAL A 166 1.53 -4.34 5.00
CA VAL A 166 2.27 -3.13 4.60
C VAL A 166 2.52 -2.30 5.86
N ASP A 167 3.74 -2.36 6.39
CA ASP A 167 4.10 -1.72 7.63
C ASP A 167 5.23 -0.70 7.41
N PHE A 168 5.05 0.51 7.92
CA PHE A 168 6.01 1.60 7.75
C PHE A 168 6.20 2.33 9.08
N VAL A 169 7.41 2.25 9.63
CA VAL A 169 7.79 2.94 10.87
C VAL A 169 8.58 4.20 10.56
N ASP A 170 9.56 4.09 9.69
CA ASP A 170 10.36 5.21 9.16
C ASP A 170 11.05 4.83 7.84
N GLY A 171 11.82 5.75 7.25
CA GLY A 171 12.49 5.55 5.97
C GLY A 171 13.51 4.40 5.90
N ASN A 172 13.87 3.79 7.02
CA ASN A 172 14.80 2.66 7.10
C ASN A 172 14.16 1.39 7.71
N HIS A 173 12.96 1.52 8.27
CA HIS A 173 12.23 0.44 8.94
C HIS A 173 10.83 0.31 8.35
N TYR A 174 10.71 -0.44 7.28
CA TYR A 174 9.44 -0.74 6.63
C TYR A 174 9.48 -2.11 5.94
N SER A 175 8.31 -2.67 5.69
CA SER A 175 8.16 -3.86 4.88
C SER A 175 6.80 -3.91 4.21
N ALA A 176 6.75 -4.41 2.99
CA ALA A 176 5.51 -4.76 2.32
C ALA A 176 5.59 -6.16 1.74
N ARG A 177 4.50 -6.90 1.87
CA ARG A 177 4.25 -8.12 1.12
C ARG A 177 2.82 -8.06 0.63
N ILE A 178 2.66 -7.81 -0.67
CA ILE A 178 1.36 -7.72 -1.32
C ILE A 178 1.22 -8.86 -2.33
N GLU A 179 0.02 -9.41 -2.38
CA GLU A 179 -0.39 -10.48 -3.30
C GLU A 179 -1.69 -10.08 -3.99
N LEU A 180 -1.84 -10.49 -5.25
CA LEU A 180 -3.13 -10.45 -5.93
C LEU A 180 -3.70 -11.86 -5.96
N LEU A 181 -4.86 -12.01 -5.34
CA LEU A 181 -5.63 -13.26 -5.32
C LEU A 181 -6.76 -13.17 -6.33
N GLN A 182 -6.98 -14.23 -7.07
CA GLN A 182 -8.12 -14.38 -7.99
C GLN A 182 -9.01 -15.53 -7.57
N ASN A 183 -10.32 -15.32 -7.69
CA ASN A 183 -11.30 -16.38 -7.45
C ASN A 183 -11.22 -17.45 -8.53
N ASN A 184 -11.29 -18.70 -8.13
CA ASN A 184 -11.34 -19.85 -9.06
C ASN A 184 -12.83 -20.16 -9.38
N LYS A 185 -13.53 -19.20 -10.02
CA LYS A 185 -14.89 -19.49 -10.50
C LYS A 185 -14.85 -20.19 -11.84
#